data_3702f779ee19be4349beafd55d1cc63b
#
_entry.id   3702f779ee19be4349beafd55d1cc63b
#
_cell.length_a   1.000
_cell.length_b   1.000
_cell.length_c   1.000
_cell.angle_alpha   90.00
_cell.angle_beta   90.00
_cell.angle_gamma   90.00
#
_symmetry.space_group_name_H-M   'P 1'
#
loop_
_entity.id
_entity.type
_entity.pdbx_description
1 polymer ?
#
loop_
_entity_poly.entity_id
_entity_poly.type
_entity_poly.pdbx_seq_one_letter_code
_entity_poly.pdbx_strand_id
1 'polypeptide(L)'
;VPQGEGQTFSINARTNGVYYTSASISFLEPWLGGKRPNSLSASIFFASQTGYSDRYYQAYQNLYNTYYNYYSYSGQSDYYQQLQESEADPEKYLRTFGVSLGYGKRLSWPDDYFSFYGELSYQMYMMKDWPYMILTDGTSHNFALNLQLSRSSIDNPIYTRRGSQFTLGLKITPPYSLIKGTTDADFAQMTNSEKYNLLEYHKWRFSGKVF
;
A
#
# COMPACT_ATOMS: atom_id res chain seq x y z
N VAL A 1 -13.95 22.48 -10.06
CA VAL A 1 -14.51 21.36 -10.81
C VAL A 1 -16.00 21.41 -10.65
N PRO A 2 -16.80 21.33 -11.73
CA PRO A 2 -18.24 21.32 -11.63
C PRO A 2 -18.67 20.10 -10.82
N GLN A 3 -19.18 20.36 -9.65
CA GLN A 3 -19.68 19.34 -8.73
C GLN A 3 -21.18 19.34 -8.86
N GLY A 4 -21.67 18.57 -9.81
CA GLY A 4 -23.07 18.21 -9.86
C GLY A 4 -23.29 17.02 -8.93
N GLU A 5 -24.36 17.01 -8.19
CA GLU A 5 -24.94 15.81 -7.54
C GLU A 5 -24.02 15.06 -6.53
N GLY A 6 -23.09 15.77 -5.88
CA GLY A 6 -22.25 15.20 -4.80
C GLY A 6 -20.99 14.46 -5.26
N GLN A 7 -20.57 14.61 -6.49
CA GLN A 7 -19.27 14.13 -6.98
C GLN A 7 -18.12 14.74 -6.17
N THR A 8 -17.13 13.93 -5.86
CA THR A 8 -15.95 14.38 -5.13
C THR A 8 -14.70 14.12 -5.95
N PHE A 9 -13.91 15.17 -6.17
CA PHE A 9 -12.60 15.08 -6.77
C PHE A 9 -11.56 15.56 -5.76
N SER A 10 -10.56 14.73 -5.48
CA SER A 10 -9.52 15.03 -4.49
C SER A 10 -8.14 14.89 -5.10
N ILE A 11 -7.29 15.89 -4.85
CA ILE A 11 -5.86 15.85 -5.15
C ILE A 11 -5.12 16.01 -3.85
N ASN A 12 -4.22 15.08 -3.55
CA ASN A 12 -3.36 15.14 -2.39
C ASN A 12 -1.91 15.04 -2.83
N ALA A 13 -1.06 15.91 -2.29
CA ALA A 13 0.37 15.84 -2.44
C ALA A 13 1.03 15.98 -1.07
N ARG A 14 2.06 15.18 -0.82
CA ARG A 14 2.86 15.22 0.40
C ARG A 14 4.31 15.08 0.04
N THR A 15 5.16 15.86 0.69
CA THR A 15 6.60 15.73 0.60
C THR A 15 7.24 15.90 1.97
N ASN A 16 8.31 15.16 2.19
CA ASN A 16 9.20 15.31 3.34
C ASN A 16 10.62 15.47 2.79
N GLY A 17 10.86 16.64 2.14
CA GLY A 17 12.13 16.93 1.48
C GLY A 17 12.52 15.86 0.46
N VAL A 18 13.76 15.39 0.57
CA VAL A 18 14.33 14.40 -0.36
C VAL A 18 13.96 12.95 -0.05
N TYR A 19 13.42 12.66 1.15
CA TYR A 19 13.21 11.29 1.59
C TYR A 19 11.89 10.68 1.13
N TYR A 20 10.85 11.50 1.01
CA TYR A 20 9.53 11.00 0.67
C TYR A 20 8.73 12.03 -0.12
N THR A 21 8.16 11.59 -1.20
CA THR A 21 7.20 12.38 -1.99
C THR A 21 6.06 11.47 -2.42
N SER A 22 4.83 11.94 -2.28
CA SER A 22 3.66 11.23 -2.79
C SER A 22 2.66 12.19 -3.40
N ALA A 23 1.95 11.71 -4.39
CA ALA A 23 0.83 12.39 -5.03
C ALA A 23 -0.29 11.38 -5.28
N SER A 24 -1.53 11.80 -5.05
CA SER A 24 -2.69 11.00 -5.36
C SER A 24 -3.82 11.85 -5.91
N ILE A 25 -4.55 11.26 -6.83
CA ILE A 25 -5.78 11.81 -7.42
C ILE A 25 -6.87 10.78 -7.20
N SER A 26 -8.01 11.19 -6.68
CA SER A 26 -9.17 10.33 -6.52
C SER A 26 -10.45 11.02 -6.96
N PHE A 27 -11.33 10.23 -7.53
CA PHE A 27 -12.65 10.62 -7.98
C PHE A 27 -13.69 9.68 -7.39
N LEU A 28 -14.76 10.23 -6.88
CA LEU A 28 -15.93 9.49 -6.38
C LEU A 28 -17.19 10.04 -7.01
N GLU A 29 -17.92 9.17 -7.70
CA GLU A 29 -19.27 9.38 -8.17
C GLU A 29 -20.24 8.61 -7.26
N PRO A 30 -21.02 9.29 -6.38
CA PRO A 30 -21.90 8.60 -5.44
C PRO A 30 -23.18 8.03 -6.06
N TRP A 31 -23.54 8.48 -7.27
CA TRP A 31 -24.79 8.10 -7.94
C TRP A 31 -24.59 7.74 -9.40
N LEU A 32 -23.84 6.70 -9.61
CA LEU A 32 -23.54 6.22 -10.97
C LEU A 32 -24.82 5.91 -11.75
N GLY A 33 -24.96 6.59 -12.90
CA GLY A 33 -26.13 6.46 -13.76
C GLY A 33 -27.41 7.11 -13.22
N GLY A 34 -27.28 8.07 -12.30
CA GLY A 34 -28.42 8.81 -11.71
C GLY A 34 -29.29 7.97 -10.78
N LYS A 35 -28.85 6.76 -10.43
CA LYS A 35 -29.60 5.83 -9.57
C LYS A 35 -28.87 5.67 -8.24
N ARG A 36 -29.53 6.10 -7.17
CA ARG A 36 -29.10 5.72 -5.82
C ARG A 36 -29.34 4.22 -5.61
N PRO A 37 -28.49 3.55 -4.92
CA PRO A 37 -27.24 3.90 -4.25
C PRO A 37 -26.01 3.27 -4.92
N ASN A 38 -25.79 3.54 -6.18
CA ASN A 38 -24.63 3.02 -6.92
C ASN A 38 -23.52 4.07 -6.88
N SER A 39 -22.34 3.69 -6.43
CA SER A 39 -21.16 4.57 -6.41
C SER A 39 -20.03 4.00 -7.23
N LEU A 40 -19.27 4.87 -7.86
CA LEU A 40 -18.02 4.54 -8.55
C LEU A 40 -16.89 5.36 -7.93
N SER A 41 -15.80 4.70 -7.60
CA SER A 41 -14.55 5.34 -7.16
C SER A 41 -13.41 4.97 -8.09
N ALA A 42 -12.57 5.94 -8.39
CA ALA A 42 -11.32 5.72 -9.12
C ALA A 42 -10.20 6.48 -8.45
N SER A 43 -9.04 5.87 -8.31
CA SER A 43 -7.87 6.54 -7.76
C SER A 43 -6.59 6.15 -8.47
N ILE A 44 -5.66 7.11 -8.51
CA ILE A 44 -4.30 6.92 -8.98
C ILE A 44 -3.39 7.51 -7.90
N PHE A 45 -2.35 6.80 -7.54
CA PHE A 45 -1.35 7.34 -6.63
C PHE A 45 0.06 6.99 -7.07
N PHE A 46 0.97 7.85 -6.70
CA PHE A 46 2.41 7.67 -6.84
C PHE A 46 3.07 8.02 -5.52
N ALA A 47 4.02 7.21 -5.09
CA ALA A 47 4.86 7.51 -3.94
C ALA A 47 6.31 7.15 -4.26
N SER A 48 7.24 7.99 -3.83
CA SER A 48 8.67 7.76 -3.93
C SER A 48 9.28 7.92 -2.55
N GLN A 49 9.99 6.92 -2.11
CA GLN A 49 10.77 6.92 -0.88
C GLN A 49 12.24 6.67 -1.23
N THR A 50 13.12 7.52 -0.70
CA THR A 50 14.56 7.42 -0.90
C THR A 50 15.21 6.78 0.32
N GLY A 51 16.18 5.91 0.11
CA GLY A 51 16.94 5.26 1.17
C GLY A 51 17.98 6.18 1.79
N TYR A 52 18.56 5.72 2.88
CA TYR A 52 19.70 6.40 3.51
C TYR A 52 21.01 5.93 2.87
N SER A 53 22.00 6.84 2.82
CA SER A 53 23.34 6.51 2.32
C SER A 53 24.05 5.48 3.22
N ASP A 54 25.03 4.80 2.66
CA ASP A 54 25.85 3.85 3.43
C ASP A 54 26.60 4.53 4.58
N ARG A 55 26.92 5.82 4.44
CA ARG A 55 27.52 6.63 5.52
C ARG A 55 26.59 6.74 6.73
N TYR A 56 25.28 6.87 6.51
CA TYR A 56 24.32 6.88 7.60
C TYR A 56 24.32 5.56 8.37
N TYR A 57 24.34 4.43 7.68
CA TYR A 57 24.40 3.12 8.34
C TYR A 57 25.72 2.91 9.07
N GLN A 58 26.85 3.34 8.51
CA GLN A 58 28.16 3.29 9.19
C GLN A 58 28.18 4.19 10.42
N ALA A 59 27.67 5.40 10.35
CA ALA A 59 27.57 6.30 11.48
C ALA A 59 26.69 5.72 12.61
N TYR A 60 25.56 5.10 12.24
CA TYR A 60 24.68 4.42 13.20
C TYR A 60 25.37 3.21 13.85
N GLN A 61 26.08 2.39 13.09
CA GLN A 61 26.86 1.27 13.61
C GLN A 61 27.98 1.73 14.53
N ASN A 62 28.67 2.80 14.20
CA ASN A 62 29.72 3.40 15.04
C ASN A 62 29.14 3.94 16.35
N LEU A 63 27.96 4.54 16.33
CA LEU A 63 27.25 4.97 17.55
C LEU A 63 26.93 3.77 18.43
N TYR A 64 26.36 2.72 17.87
CA TYR A 64 26.01 1.51 18.61
C TYR A 64 27.24 0.91 19.28
N ASN A 65 28.34 0.81 18.54
CA ASN A 65 29.61 0.30 19.06
C ASN A 65 30.23 1.22 20.13
N THR A 66 30.11 2.55 19.97
CA THR A 66 30.60 3.54 20.94
C THR A 66 29.77 3.54 22.23
N TYR A 67 28.44 3.37 22.10
CA TYR A 67 27.56 3.25 23.28
C TYR A 67 27.83 1.97 24.08
N TYR A 68 28.18 0.89 23.42
CA TYR A 68 28.60 -0.35 24.07
C TYR A 68 30.02 -0.27 24.67
N ASN A 69 30.90 0.52 24.06
CA ASN A 69 32.28 0.71 24.54
C ASN A 69 32.41 1.98 25.38
N TYR A 70 31.65 2.18 26.40
CA TYR A 70 31.38 3.32 27.28
C TYR A 70 32.61 4.14 27.82
N TYR A 71 33.79 4.11 27.20
CA TYR A 71 35.01 4.74 27.70
C TYR A 71 35.67 5.80 26.81
N SER A 72 35.04 6.31 25.76
CA SER A 72 35.62 7.39 24.93
C SER A 72 34.71 8.62 24.87
N TYR A 73 34.91 9.54 25.78
CA TYR A 73 34.16 10.79 25.92
C TYR A 73 34.47 11.84 24.84
N SER A 74 35.41 11.59 23.92
CA SER A 74 35.89 12.56 22.91
C SER A 74 35.29 12.40 21.49
N GLY A 75 34.48 11.38 21.25
CA GLY A 75 33.95 11.09 19.90
C GLY A 75 32.55 11.61 19.59
N GLN A 76 31.90 12.32 20.50
CA GLN A 76 30.50 12.69 20.36
C GLN A 76 30.24 13.83 19.35
N SER A 77 31.18 14.76 19.21
CA SER A 77 31.03 15.90 18.26
C SER A 77 31.14 15.46 16.80
N ASP A 78 32.11 14.58 16.51
CA ASP A 78 32.34 14.09 15.15
C ASP A 78 31.22 13.19 14.65
N TYR A 79 30.55 12.49 15.59
CA TYR A 79 29.40 11.65 15.28
C TYR A 79 28.17 12.44 14.82
N TYR A 80 27.82 13.53 15.52
CA TYR A 80 26.70 14.39 15.12
C TYR A 80 26.96 15.07 13.79
N GLN A 81 28.20 15.42 13.45
CA GLN A 81 28.57 15.93 12.15
C GLN A 81 28.40 14.88 11.06
N GLN A 82 28.83 13.64 11.28
CA GLN A 82 28.65 12.54 10.33
C GLN A 82 27.17 12.21 10.08
N LEU A 83 26.31 12.30 11.08
CA LEU A 83 24.86 12.14 10.92
C LEU A 83 24.21 13.28 10.13
N GLN A 84 24.68 14.51 10.28
CA GLN A 84 24.20 15.66 9.52
C GLN A 84 24.66 15.62 8.06
N GLU A 85 25.80 15.01 7.79
CA GLU A 85 26.32 14.82 6.43
C GLU A 85 25.75 13.59 5.72
N SER A 86 24.96 12.76 6.44
CA SER A 86 24.32 11.59 5.84
C SER A 86 23.13 12.02 4.99
N GLU A 87 23.38 12.38 3.76
CA GLU A 87 22.34 12.71 2.78
C GLU A 87 21.58 11.46 2.36
N ALA A 88 20.32 11.67 1.96
CA ALA A 88 19.54 10.66 1.28
C ALA A 88 20.28 10.19 0.02
N ASP A 89 20.32 8.90 -0.21
CA ASP A 89 20.93 8.33 -1.39
C ASP A 89 19.89 8.22 -2.51
N PRO A 90 19.93 9.07 -3.53
CA PRO A 90 18.95 9.05 -4.61
C PRO A 90 19.03 7.77 -5.47
N GLU A 91 20.10 7.00 -5.35
CA GLU A 91 20.22 5.71 -6.04
C GLU A 91 19.46 4.60 -5.33
N LYS A 92 19.21 4.73 -4.01
CA LYS A 92 18.42 3.78 -3.22
C LYS A 92 16.98 4.26 -3.10
N TYR A 93 16.06 3.59 -3.76
CA TYR A 93 14.67 4.03 -3.74
C TYR A 93 13.66 2.90 -3.76
N LEU A 94 12.50 3.22 -3.21
CA LEU A 94 11.25 2.50 -3.39
C LEU A 94 10.23 3.44 -4.03
N ARG A 95 9.85 3.18 -5.26
CA ARG A 95 8.79 3.91 -5.94
C ARG A 95 7.57 3.02 -6.09
N THR A 96 6.43 3.55 -5.74
CA THR A 96 5.15 2.84 -5.82
C THR A 96 4.23 3.62 -6.74
N PHE A 97 3.67 2.93 -7.71
CA PHE A 97 2.58 3.44 -8.54
C PHE A 97 1.37 2.56 -8.34
N GLY A 98 0.20 3.15 -8.18
CA GLY A 98 -1.02 2.39 -7.98
C GLY A 98 -2.23 3.02 -8.66
N VAL A 99 -3.13 2.14 -9.10
CA VAL A 99 -4.43 2.49 -9.67
C VAL A 99 -5.49 1.62 -9.00
N SER A 100 -6.63 2.20 -8.66
CA SER A 100 -7.78 1.45 -8.18
C SER A 100 -9.08 1.92 -8.81
N LEU A 101 -9.99 0.97 -8.97
CA LEU A 101 -11.35 1.20 -9.46
C LEU A 101 -12.30 0.44 -8.54
N GLY A 102 -13.22 1.16 -7.91
CA GLY A 102 -14.17 0.61 -6.96
C GLY A 102 -15.61 0.89 -7.37
N TYR A 103 -16.47 -0.06 -7.06
CA TYR A 103 -17.90 0.03 -7.24
C TYR A 103 -18.62 -0.31 -5.94
N GLY A 104 -19.51 0.57 -5.51
CA GLY A 104 -20.33 0.39 -4.32
C GLY A 104 -21.82 0.34 -4.66
N LYS A 105 -22.54 -0.52 -3.96
CA LYS A 105 -23.99 -0.66 -4.10
C LYS A 105 -24.65 -0.97 -2.76
N ARG A 106 -25.75 -0.28 -2.47
CA ARG A 106 -26.64 -0.67 -1.38
C ARG A 106 -27.54 -1.79 -1.86
N LEU A 107 -27.63 -2.86 -1.10
CA LEU A 107 -28.46 -4.01 -1.41
C LEU A 107 -29.87 -3.80 -0.85
N SER A 108 -30.87 -4.36 -1.52
CA SER A 108 -32.25 -4.37 -1.06
C SER A 108 -32.65 -5.73 -0.45
N TRP A 109 -31.74 -6.69 -0.47
CA TRP A 109 -31.94 -8.02 0.10
C TRP A 109 -30.67 -8.40 0.89
N PRO A 110 -30.75 -8.99 2.10
CA PRO A 110 -31.97 -9.39 2.81
C PRO A 110 -32.71 -8.22 3.49
N ASP A 111 -32.06 -7.08 3.71
CA ASP A 111 -32.66 -5.83 4.15
C ASP A 111 -31.93 -4.62 3.54
N ASP A 112 -32.51 -3.43 3.68
CA ASP A 112 -31.94 -2.18 3.12
C ASP A 112 -30.72 -1.63 3.86
N TYR A 113 -30.23 -2.32 4.89
CA TYR A 113 -29.05 -1.90 5.65
C TYR A 113 -27.74 -2.48 5.12
N PHE A 114 -27.81 -3.41 4.17
CA PHE A 114 -26.64 -3.99 3.55
C PHE A 114 -26.06 -3.10 2.46
N SER A 115 -24.75 -2.97 2.45
CA SER A 115 -23.97 -2.36 1.37
C SER A 115 -22.84 -3.28 0.94
N PHE A 116 -22.62 -3.35 -0.34
CA PHE A 116 -21.54 -4.07 -0.98
C PHE A 116 -20.58 -3.07 -1.63
N TYR A 117 -19.27 -3.30 -1.47
CA TYR A 117 -18.22 -2.57 -2.16
C TYR A 117 -17.22 -3.56 -2.73
N GLY A 118 -16.90 -3.41 -4.00
CA GLY A 118 -15.87 -4.18 -4.70
C GLY A 118 -14.86 -3.23 -5.31
N GLU A 119 -13.56 -3.49 -5.12
CA GLU A 119 -12.48 -2.68 -5.66
C GLU A 119 -11.43 -3.56 -6.32
N LEU A 120 -11.11 -3.24 -7.56
CA LEU A 120 -9.97 -3.79 -8.27
C LEU A 120 -8.79 -2.82 -8.11
N SER A 121 -7.67 -3.30 -7.61
CA SER A 121 -6.46 -2.50 -7.41
C SER A 121 -5.24 -3.14 -8.06
N TYR A 122 -4.40 -2.30 -8.64
CA TYR A 122 -3.11 -2.65 -9.18
C TYR A 122 -2.04 -1.76 -8.55
N GLN A 123 -0.95 -2.35 -8.10
CA GLN A 123 0.19 -1.65 -7.52
C GLN A 123 1.47 -2.18 -8.14
N MET A 124 2.35 -1.29 -8.55
CA MET A 124 3.67 -1.57 -9.05
C MET A 124 4.70 -0.96 -8.11
N TYR A 125 5.61 -1.80 -7.66
CA TYR A 125 6.73 -1.41 -6.80
C TYR A 125 8.01 -1.49 -7.62
N MET A 126 8.73 -0.38 -7.72
CA MET A 126 10.04 -0.29 -8.34
C MET A 126 11.08 -0.04 -7.24
N MET A 127 12.01 -0.95 -7.09
CA MET A 127 13.01 -0.94 -6.03
C MET A 127 14.41 -0.94 -6.61
N LYS A 128 15.29 -0.18 -6.00
CA LYS A 128 16.72 -0.23 -6.25
C LYS A 128 17.46 -0.14 -4.93
N ASP A 129 18.26 -1.16 -4.64
CA ASP A 129 19.06 -1.31 -3.41
C ASP A 129 18.24 -1.01 -2.13
N TRP A 130 17.02 -1.65 -2.04
CA TRP A 130 16.06 -1.43 -0.97
C TRP A 130 16.11 -2.57 0.07
N PRO A 131 16.80 -2.39 1.22
CA PRO A 131 17.11 -3.50 2.15
C PRO A 131 15.90 -3.96 2.98
N TYR A 132 14.78 -3.24 2.95
CA TYR A 132 13.62 -3.53 3.80
C TYR A 132 12.61 -4.49 3.17
N MET A 133 12.88 -4.96 1.96
CA MET A 133 12.05 -5.95 1.27
C MET A 133 12.88 -7.19 0.89
N ILE A 134 12.21 -8.31 0.68
CA ILE A 134 12.86 -9.57 0.26
C ILE A 134 13.52 -9.41 -1.11
N LEU A 135 12.89 -8.66 -2.00
CA LEU A 135 13.47 -8.23 -3.27
C LEU A 135 14.10 -6.85 -3.05
N THR A 136 15.41 -6.76 -3.15
CA THR A 136 16.15 -5.49 -2.98
C THR A 136 16.14 -4.66 -4.25
N ASP A 137 16.16 -5.32 -5.41
CA ASP A 137 16.22 -4.70 -6.73
C ASP A 137 15.18 -5.29 -7.67
N GLY A 138 14.58 -4.43 -8.49
CA GLY A 138 13.65 -4.85 -9.52
C GLY A 138 12.27 -4.25 -9.41
N THR A 139 11.33 -4.86 -10.12
CA THR A 139 9.93 -4.42 -10.17
C THR A 139 9.02 -5.54 -9.74
N SER A 140 8.14 -5.25 -8.79
CA SER A 140 7.10 -6.16 -8.32
C SER A 140 5.71 -5.62 -8.65
N HIS A 141 4.80 -6.50 -9.03
CA HIS A 141 3.43 -6.18 -9.40
C HIS A 141 2.47 -6.83 -8.41
N ASN A 142 1.43 -6.11 -8.01
CA ASN A 142 0.41 -6.61 -7.10
C ASN A 142 -0.99 -6.27 -7.63
N PHE A 143 -1.73 -7.29 -8.01
CA PHE A 143 -3.15 -7.19 -8.34
C PHE A 143 -3.97 -7.70 -7.18
N ALA A 144 -5.01 -6.96 -6.80
CA ALA A 144 -5.91 -7.41 -5.75
C ALA A 144 -7.34 -7.01 -6.04
N LEU A 145 -8.25 -7.93 -5.74
CA LEU A 145 -9.67 -7.70 -5.66
C LEU A 145 -10.08 -7.61 -4.19
N ASN A 146 -10.53 -6.43 -3.77
CA ASN A 146 -11.07 -6.19 -2.43
C ASN A 146 -12.59 -6.24 -2.49
N LEU A 147 -13.21 -7.06 -1.67
CA LEU A 147 -14.65 -7.18 -1.54
C LEU A 147 -15.03 -6.87 -0.10
N GLN A 148 -16.04 -6.03 0.08
CA GLN A 148 -16.53 -5.66 1.40
C GLN A 148 -18.06 -5.75 1.42
N LEU A 149 -18.56 -6.45 2.41
CA LEU A 149 -19.98 -6.48 2.75
C LEU A 149 -20.15 -5.84 4.12
N SER A 150 -20.93 -4.79 4.20
CA SER A 150 -21.23 -4.08 5.44
C SER A 150 -22.72 -4.07 5.69
N ARG A 151 -23.10 -4.23 6.94
CA ARG A 151 -24.46 -3.98 7.41
C ARG A 151 -24.42 -2.97 8.55
N SER A 152 -25.24 -1.94 8.46
CA SER A 152 -25.33 -0.92 9.50
C SER A 152 -26.81 -0.52 9.71
N SER A 153 -27.38 -1.00 10.81
CA SER A 153 -28.74 -0.68 11.22
C SER A 153 -28.78 0.15 12.51
N ILE A 154 -27.67 0.80 12.86
CA ILE A 154 -27.56 1.63 14.05
C ILE A 154 -28.40 2.89 13.93
N ASP A 155 -29.07 3.28 15.03
CA ASP A 155 -29.93 4.46 15.11
C ASP A 155 -29.11 5.78 15.13
N ASN A 156 -27.95 5.79 15.77
CA ASN A 156 -27.08 6.94 15.86
C ASN A 156 -25.61 6.51 15.88
N PRO A 157 -24.75 7.07 15.00
CA PRO A 157 -23.34 6.70 14.91
C PRO A 157 -22.50 7.16 16.12
N ILE A 158 -22.93 8.17 16.89
CA ILE A 158 -22.19 8.71 18.04
C ILE A 158 -22.62 8.03 19.34
N TYR A 159 -23.94 7.89 19.55
CA TYR A 159 -24.53 7.28 20.74
C TYR A 159 -25.56 6.23 20.33
N THR A 160 -25.07 5.06 19.90
CA THR A 160 -25.91 3.95 19.48
C THR A 160 -26.70 3.39 20.65
N ARG A 161 -28.01 3.43 20.57
CA ARG A 161 -28.94 2.81 21.54
C ARG A 161 -29.57 1.53 21.02
N ARG A 162 -29.73 1.43 19.71
CA ARG A 162 -30.34 0.26 19.05
C ARG A 162 -29.66 0.01 17.70
N GLY A 163 -29.73 -1.24 17.27
CA GLY A 163 -29.22 -1.68 15.98
C GLY A 163 -27.94 -2.50 16.09
N SER A 164 -27.44 -2.89 14.94
CA SER A 164 -26.19 -3.66 14.82
C SER A 164 -25.39 -3.17 13.64
N GLN A 165 -24.08 -3.30 13.74
CA GLN A 165 -23.16 -3.01 12.66
C GLN A 165 -22.11 -4.11 12.58
N PHE A 166 -21.86 -4.60 11.37
CA PHE A 166 -20.72 -5.45 11.10
C PHE A 166 -20.18 -5.18 9.70
N THR A 167 -18.91 -5.51 9.49
CA THR A 167 -18.26 -5.44 8.19
C THR A 167 -17.44 -6.69 7.97
N LEU A 168 -17.67 -7.33 6.83
CA LEU A 168 -16.90 -8.46 6.35
C LEU A 168 -16.08 -8.01 5.15
N GLY A 169 -14.74 -8.11 5.24
CA GLY A 169 -13.81 -7.79 4.17
C GLY A 169 -13.09 -9.03 3.67
N LEU A 170 -12.94 -9.15 2.37
CA LEU A 170 -12.18 -10.21 1.70
C LEU A 170 -11.28 -9.58 0.65
N LYS A 171 -9.97 -9.86 0.73
CA LYS A 171 -8.98 -9.48 -0.28
C LYS A 171 -8.48 -10.73 -0.98
N ILE A 172 -8.57 -10.74 -2.30
CA ILE A 172 -8.13 -11.83 -3.15
C ILE A 172 -7.01 -11.32 -4.05
N THR A 173 -5.88 -12.03 -4.05
CA THR A 173 -4.78 -11.81 -4.99
C THR A 173 -4.60 -13.06 -5.82
N PRO A 174 -4.73 -12.98 -7.17
CA PRO A 174 -4.59 -14.14 -8.03
C PRO A 174 -3.12 -14.56 -8.15
N PRO A 175 -2.83 -15.83 -8.44
CA PRO A 175 -1.49 -16.27 -8.78
C PRO A 175 -1.08 -15.70 -10.14
N TYR A 176 0.03 -15.02 -10.19
CA TYR A 176 0.50 -14.35 -11.42
C TYR A 176 0.98 -15.30 -12.50
N SER A 177 1.30 -16.54 -12.16
CA SER A 177 1.60 -17.62 -13.10
C SER A 177 0.48 -17.87 -14.11
N LEU A 178 -0.78 -17.66 -13.71
CA LEU A 178 -1.93 -17.75 -14.63
C LEU A 178 -1.91 -16.67 -15.72
N ILE A 179 -1.27 -15.54 -15.46
CA ILE A 179 -1.19 -14.41 -16.39
C ILE A 179 0.05 -14.53 -17.28
N LYS A 180 1.18 -14.98 -16.74
CA LYS A 180 2.46 -15.07 -17.45
C LYS A 180 2.73 -16.41 -18.12
N GLY A 181 1.95 -17.46 -17.82
CA GLY A 181 2.16 -18.78 -18.37
C GLY A 181 3.51 -19.42 -17.99
N THR A 182 4.05 -19.06 -16.81
CA THR A 182 5.32 -19.63 -16.31
C THR A 182 5.17 -21.13 -16.10
N THR A 183 6.01 -21.92 -16.74
CA THR A 183 5.96 -23.38 -16.63
C THR A 183 6.76 -23.90 -15.44
N ASP A 184 6.46 -25.12 -14.98
CA ASP A 184 7.22 -25.79 -13.91
C ASP A 184 8.71 -25.96 -14.27
N ALA A 185 9.04 -26.05 -15.56
CA ALA A 185 10.42 -26.13 -16.07
C ALA A 185 11.19 -24.82 -15.84
N ASP A 186 10.54 -23.69 -16.03
CA ASP A 186 11.14 -22.36 -15.75
C ASP A 186 11.39 -22.20 -14.26
N PHE A 187 10.46 -22.67 -13.42
CA PHE A 187 10.59 -22.65 -11.97
C PHE A 187 11.76 -23.50 -11.46
N ALA A 188 12.04 -24.64 -12.07
CA ALA A 188 13.13 -25.51 -11.68
C ALA A 188 14.53 -24.89 -11.90
N GLN A 189 14.67 -24.02 -12.91
CA GLN A 189 15.93 -23.37 -13.28
C GLN A 189 16.23 -22.09 -12.51
N MET A 190 15.29 -21.60 -11.71
CA MET A 190 15.44 -20.34 -10.97
C MET A 190 16.30 -20.48 -9.72
N THR A 191 16.98 -19.40 -9.36
CA THR A 191 17.70 -19.29 -8.09
C THR A 191 16.76 -19.33 -6.89
N ASN A 192 17.26 -19.65 -5.70
CA ASN A 192 16.43 -19.67 -4.48
C ASN A 192 15.76 -18.33 -4.19
N SER A 193 16.41 -17.22 -4.52
CA SER A 193 15.84 -15.88 -4.39
C SER A 193 14.67 -15.67 -5.34
N GLU A 194 14.81 -16.07 -6.60
CA GLU A 194 13.75 -16.00 -7.60
C GLU A 194 12.59 -16.93 -7.25
N LYS A 195 12.86 -18.14 -6.73
CA LYS A 195 11.84 -19.08 -6.23
C LYS A 195 11.03 -18.51 -5.08
N TYR A 196 11.67 -17.76 -4.17
CA TYR A 196 10.97 -17.12 -3.06
C TYR A 196 9.96 -16.08 -3.54
N ASN A 197 10.34 -15.29 -4.53
CA ASN A 197 9.46 -14.33 -5.18
C ASN A 197 8.33 -15.01 -5.96
N LEU A 198 8.59 -16.15 -6.56
CA LEU A 198 7.63 -16.93 -7.35
C LEU A 198 6.68 -17.79 -6.53
N LEU A 199 6.97 -18.10 -5.27
CA LEU A 199 5.99 -18.74 -4.38
C LEU A 199 4.70 -17.91 -4.25
N GLU A 200 4.79 -16.59 -4.38
CA GLU A 200 3.62 -15.73 -4.46
C GLU A 200 2.94 -15.77 -5.84
N TYR A 201 3.68 -16.06 -6.90
CA TYR A 201 3.16 -16.17 -8.25
C TYR A 201 2.27 -17.40 -8.48
N HIS A 202 2.43 -18.47 -7.69
CA HIS A 202 1.71 -19.73 -7.87
C HIS A 202 0.57 -19.93 -6.88
N LYS A 203 0.33 -18.98 -5.95
CA LYS A 203 -0.66 -19.14 -4.89
C LYS A 203 -1.72 -18.07 -4.93
N TRP A 204 -2.96 -18.49 -4.74
CA TRP A 204 -4.02 -17.58 -4.37
C TRP A 204 -3.78 -17.06 -2.96
N ARG A 205 -3.91 -15.77 -2.77
CA ARG A 205 -3.84 -15.15 -1.45
C ARG A 205 -5.21 -14.63 -1.06
N PHE A 206 -5.68 -15.05 0.10
CA PHE A 206 -6.92 -14.60 0.70
C PHE A 206 -6.62 -13.98 2.05
N SER A 207 -7.19 -12.82 2.32
CA SER A 207 -7.20 -12.23 3.66
C SER A 207 -8.61 -11.75 3.98
N GLY A 208 -9.09 -12.03 5.18
CA GLY A 208 -10.42 -11.65 5.65
C GLY A 208 -10.34 -10.84 6.93
N LYS A 209 -11.26 -9.87 7.09
CA LYS A 209 -11.45 -9.10 8.31
C LYS A 209 -12.93 -9.06 8.66
N VAL A 210 -13.23 -9.25 9.94
CA VAL A 210 -14.58 -9.10 10.53
C VAL A 210 -14.47 -8.07 11.65
N PHE A 211 -15.35 -7.07 11.63
CA PHE A 211 -15.44 -6.04 12.65
C PHE A 211 -16.86 -5.97 13.20
#